data_8e2595237c213539fa3f6849e85509fe
#
_entry.id   8e2595237c213539fa3f6849e85509fe
#
_cell.length_a   1.000
_cell.length_b   1.000
_cell.length_c   1.000
_cell.angle_alpha   90.00
_cell.angle_beta   90.00
_cell.angle_gamma   90.00
#
_symmetry.space_group_name_H-M   'P 1'
#
loop_
_entity.id
_entity.type
_entity.pdbx_description
1 polymer ?
#
loop_
_entity_poly.entity_id
_entity_poly.type
_entity_poly.pdbx_seq_one_letter_code
_entity_poly.pdbx_strand_id
1 'polypeptide(L)'
;MEYIRITRDNIDAEHVCCAMSGKQALAKKEWLKRRFDEGLIFYRSVERGKCFIEYIPAENAWVPIQADGYLYIDCLWVAGSMKGHGYSNDLLRGCVRDAKEQGRKGLCILSAEGRKREFLSDAKYLAHKGFMVADTSSCGIMLMYLPFGSDTEPPQFKECAKYPTADGDGFVLYYTDQCPFTHYWVPRVEAVAEEHSIPLKTIHIISREQAQNCLLYTSPSPRDA
;
A
#
# COMPACT_ATOMS: atom_id res chain seq x y z
N MET A 1 11.48 -20.55 3.62
CA MET A 1 10.07 -20.46 4.04
C MET A 1 9.19 -20.80 2.85
N GLU A 2 8.08 -21.45 3.07
CA GLU A 2 7.08 -21.72 2.04
C GLU A 2 6.08 -20.57 1.98
N TYR A 3 5.71 -20.17 0.75
CA TYR A 3 4.74 -19.10 0.50
C TYR A 3 3.59 -19.64 -0.33
N ILE A 4 2.38 -19.19 0.00
CA ILE A 4 1.19 -19.49 -0.79
C ILE A 4 0.69 -18.22 -1.48
N ARG A 5 0.21 -18.38 -2.70
CA ARG A 5 -0.51 -17.35 -3.42
C ARG A 5 -1.95 -17.33 -2.96
N ILE A 6 -2.43 -16.15 -2.57
CA ILE A 6 -3.83 -15.95 -2.26
C ILE A 6 -4.60 -15.76 -3.57
N THR A 7 -5.69 -16.48 -3.71
CA THR A 7 -6.58 -16.49 -4.85
C THR A 7 -8.03 -16.39 -4.39
N ARG A 8 -8.97 -16.26 -5.33
CA ARG A 8 -10.41 -16.29 -4.99
C ARG A 8 -10.83 -17.58 -4.26
N ASP A 9 -10.20 -18.72 -4.59
CA ASP A 9 -10.59 -20.02 -4.09
C ASP A 9 -10.14 -20.26 -2.65
N ASN A 10 -9.04 -19.63 -2.21
CA ASN A 10 -8.48 -19.86 -0.88
C ASN A 10 -8.61 -18.66 0.09
N ILE A 11 -8.89 -17.44 -0.40
CA ILE A 11 -8.87 -16.22 0.39
C ILE A 11 -9.76 -16.27 1.65
N ASP A 12 -10.89 -16.97 1.58
CA ASP A 12 -11.83 -17.02 2.71
C ASP A 12 -11.27 -17.80 3.90
N ALA A 13 -10.43 -18.80 3.64
CA ALA A 13 -9.74 -19.59 4.66
C ALA A 13 -8.42 -18.93 5.13
N GLU A 14 -7.89 -17.97 4.36
CA GLU A 14 -6.54 -17.47 4.55
C GLU A 14 -6.50 -16.12 5.27
N HIS A 15 -5.35 -15.85 5.89
CA HIS A 15 -5.08 -14.58 6.56
C HIS A 15 -4.46 -13.59 5.57
N VAL A 16 -5.01 -12.38 5.49
CA VAL A 16 -4.63 -11.35 4.50
C VAL A 16 -4.20 -10.02 5.13
N CYS A 17 -3.85 -10.02 6.41
CA CYS A 17 -3.51 -8.80 7.13
C CYS A 17 -2.39 -9.01 8.17
N CYS A 18 -1.63 -7.96 8.45
CA CYS A 18 -0.53 -7.96 9.42
C CYS A 18 -0.99 -8.19 10.88
N ALA A 19 -2.13 -7.66 11.28
CA ALA A 19 -2.54 -7.66 12.69
C ALA A 19 -4.05 -7.84 12.91
N MET A 20 -4.89 -7.54 11.94
CA MET A 20 -6.34 -7.57 12.10
C MET A 20 -6.92 -8.93 11.74
N SER A 21 -7.91 -9.35 12.52
CA SER A 21 -8.73 -10.53 12.29
C SER A 21 -10.21 -10.16 12.47
N GLY A 22 -11.11 -11.06 12.07
CA GLY A 22 -12.54 -10.83 12.24
C GLY A 22 -13.15 -9.90 11.18
N LYS A 23 -14.14 -9.09 11.57
CA LYS A 23 -14.94 -8.29 10.64
C LYS A 23 -14.12 -7.31 9.79
N GLN A 24 -13.07 -6.72 10.35
CA GLN A 24 -12.21 -5.77 9.62
C GLN A 24 -11.44 -6.46 8.48
N ALA A 25 -11.03 -7.71 8.67
CA ALA A 25 -10.36 -8.48 7.63
C ALA A 25 -11.31 -8.89 6.50
N LEU A 26 -12.62 -8.98 6.73
CA LEU A 26 -13.60 -9.30 5.69
C LEU A 26 -13.66 -8.22 4.61
N ALA A 27 -13.67 -6.94 4.98
CA ALA A 27 -13.66 -5.85 4.01
C ALA A 27 -12.42 -5.91 3.09
N LYS A 28 -11.24 -6.18 3.68
CA LYS A 28 -10.01 -6.41 2.91
C LYS A 28 -10.13 -7.61 1.96
N LYS A 29 -10.71 -8.73 2.41
CA LYS A 29 -10.91 -9.91 1.56
C LYS A 29 -11.80 -9.60 0.37
N GLU A 30 -12.92 -8.92 0.57
CA GLU A 30 -13.82 -8.50 -0.50
C GLU A 30 -13.16 -7.49 -1.44
N TRP A 31 -12.34 -6.59 -0.90
CA TRP A 31 -11.53 -5.68 -1.71
C TRP A 31 -10.54 -6.46 -2.59
N LEU A 32 -9.79 -7.40 -2.04
CA LEU A 32 -8.82 -8.23 -2.76
C LEU A 32 -9.50 -9.08 -3.85
N LYS A 33 -10.65 -9.69 -3.58
CA LYS A 33 -11.39 -10.48 -4.57
C LYS A 33 -11.67 -9.69 -5.85
N ARG A 34 -12.02 -8.41 -5.72
CA ARG A 34 -12.24 -7.51 -6.86
C ARG A 34 -10.94 -7.13 -7.57
N ARG A 35 -9.83 -7.03 -6.84
CA ARG A 35 -8.52 -6.64 -7.40
C ARG A 35 -7.81 -7.77 -8.12
N PHE A 36 -8.09 -9.03 -7.81
CA PHE A 36 -7.46 -10.16 -8.53
C PHE A 36 -7.71 -10.11 -10.04
N ASP A 37 -8.89 -9.65 -10.48
CA ASP A 37 -9.19 -9.46 -11.90
C ASP A 37 -8.41 -8.32 -12.56
N GLU A 38 -7.86 -7.43 -11.75
CA GLU A 38 -7.00 -6.32 -12.19
C GLU A 38 -5.51 -6.69 -12.13
N GLY A 39 -5.20 -7.95 -11.83
CA GLY A 39 -3.84 -8.47 -11.80
C GLY A 39 -3.13 -8.34 -10.45
N LEU A 40 -3.87 -8.08 -9.35
CA LEU A 40 -3.28 -8.09 -8.01
C LEU A 40 -2.78 -9.48 -7.65
N ILE A 41 -1.58 -9.51 -7.11
CA ILE A 41 -0.94 -10.71 -6.59
C ILE A 41 -0.66 -10.52 -5.10
N PHE A 42 -1.02 -11.53 -4.31
CA PHE A 42 -0.79 -11.58 -2.88
C PHE A 42 -0.12 -12.89 -2.50
N TYR A 43 1.10 -12.82 -1.95
CA TYR A 43 1.78 -13.95 -1.36
C TYR A 43 1.91 -13.77 0.14
N ARG A 44 1.65 -14.85 0.89
CA ARG A 44 1.92 -14.91 2.32
C ARG A 44 2.71 -16.17 2.69
N SER A 45 3.40 -16.15 3.85
CA SER A 45 3.99 -17.36 4.42
C SER A 45 2.90 -18.36 4.83
N VAL A 46 3.19 -19.66 4.66
CA VAL A 46 2.32 -20.76 5.12
C VAL A 46 2.17 -20.73 6.64
N GLU A 47 3.26 -20.47 7.35
CA GLU A 47 3.23 -20.26 8.79
C GLU A 47 2.35 -19.06 9.14
N ARG A 48 1.62 -19.18 10.24
CA ARG A 48 0.61 -18.19 10.66
C ARG A 48 1.13 -16.75 10.56
N GLY A 49 0.87 -16.21 9.44
CA GLY A 49 0.32 -14.94 9.17
C GLY A 49 1.21 -13.73 9.31
N LYS A 50 2.55 -13.77 9.08
CA LYS A 50 3.22 -12.51 9.39
C LYS A 50 4.34 -12.12 8.44
N CYS A 51 4.39 -12.79 7.28
CA CYS A 51 5.17 -12.34 6.14
C CYS A 51 4.29 -12.37 4.91
N PHE A 52 4.12 -11.24 4.27
CA PHE A 52 3.39 -11.18 3.02
C PHE A 52 3.86 -10.01 2.15
N ILE A 53 3.57 -10.13 0.87
CA ILE A 53 3.69 -9.06 -0.11
C ILE A 53 2.42 -8.99 -0.95
N GLU A 54 2.00 -7.78 -1.27
CA GLU A 54 0.86 -7.45 -2.11
C GLU A 54 1.32 -6.47 -3.17
N TYR A 55 1.07 -6.77 -4.45
CA TYR A 55 1.44 -5.91 -5.57
C TYR A 55 0.49 -6.07 -6.75
N ILE A 56 0.43 -5.05 -7.59
CA ILE A 56 -0.50 -4.95 -8.70
C ILE A 56 0.18 -4.23 -9.88
N PRO A 57 -0.24 -4.43 -11.15
CA PRO A 57 0.12 -3.52 -12.23
C PRO A 57 -0.12 -2.06 -11.83
N ALA A 58 0.89 -1.21 -11.95
CA ALA A 58 0.83 0.15 -11.39
C ALA A 58 -0.29 1.00 -12.03
N GLU A 59 -0.64 0.72 -13.27
CA GLU A 59 -1.79 1.31 -13.97
C GLU A 59 -3.14 0.99 -13.30
N ASN A 60 -3.20 -0.09 -12.49
CA ASN A 60 -4.37 -0.53 -11.73
C ASN A 60 -4.28 -0.21 -10.22
N ALA A 61 -3.15 0.34 -9.76
CA ALA A 61 -2.96 0.71 -8.36
C ALA A 61 -3.91 1.83 -7.92
N TRP A 62 -4.33 1.77 -6.67
CA TRP A 62 -5.21 2.78 -6.07
C TRP A 62 -4.41 3.90 -5.41
N VAL A 63 -3.47 4.44 -6.17
CA VAL A 63 -2.61 5.56 -5.78
C VAL A 63 -2.47 6.53 -6.94
N PRO A 64 -2.33 7.84 -6.68
CA PRO A 64 -2.23 8.87 -7.71
C PRO A 64 -0.82 8.97 -8.30
N ILE A 65 -0.41 7.94 -9.05
CA ILE A 65 0.89 7.85 -9.73
C ILE A 65 0.74 7.66 -11.25
N GLN A 66 1.77 8.05 -11.98
CA GLN A 66 2.00 7.73 -13.39
C GLN A 66 3.17 6.76 -13.43
N ALA A 67 2.89 5.46 -13.60
CA ALA A 67 3.86 4.39 -13.48
C ALA A 67 3.57 3.24 -14.45
N ASP A 68 3.13 3.57 -15.67
CA ASP A 68 2.75 2.57 -16.67
C ASP A 68 3.90 1.61 -16.97
N GLY A 69 3.58 0.33 -16.92
CA GLY A 69 4.55 -0.74 -17.13
C GLY A 69 5.34 -1.14 -15.89
N TYR A 70 5.11 -0.54 -14.73
CA TYR A 70 5.67 -1.01 -13.45
C TYR A 70 4.72 -1.99 -12.73
N LEU A 71 5.25 -2.74 -11.75
CA LEU A 71 4.43 -3.28 -10.66
C LEU A 71 4.53 -2.35 -9.45
N TYR A 72 3.38 -2.01 -8.90
CA TYR A 72 3.28 -1.26 -7.66
C TYR A 72 3.13 -2.21 -6.47
N ILE A 73 4.00 -2.07 -5.47
CA ILE A 73 3.93 -2.83 -4.23
C ILE A 73 3.03 -2.07 -3.25
N ASP A 74 1.83 -2.60 -3.03
CA ASP A 74 0.85 -2.05 -2.09
C ASP A 74 1.28 -2.25 -0.63
N CYS A 75 1.81 -3.44 -0.31
CA CYS A 75 2.24 -3.76 1.03
C CYS A 75 3.36 -4.81 1.03
N LEU A 76 4.38 -4.59 1.84
CA LEU A 76 5.42 -5.57 2.16
C LEU A 76 5.57 -5.63 3.68
N TRP A 77 5.20 -6.74 4.27
CA TRP A 77 5.18 -6.89 5.72
C TRP A 77 5.90 -8.13 6.22
N VAL A 78 6.77 -7.93 7.22
CA VAL A 78 7.40 -8.99 8.01
C VAL A 78 7.31 -8.59 9.48
N ALA A 79 6.53 -9.30 10.27
CA ALA A 79 6.23 -8.94 11.65
C ALA A 79 7.13 -9.61 12.68
N GLY A 80 7.33 -8.92 13.79
CA GLY A 80 7.77 -9.43 15.08
C GLY A 80 8.97 -10.36 15.01
N SER A 81 8.80 -11.57 15.51
CA SER A 81 9.83 -12.62 15.59
C SER A 81 10.37 -13.11 14.25
N MET A 82 9.70 -12.77 13.14
CA MET A 82 10.13 -13.16 11.78
C MET A 82 11.11 -12.15 11.14
N LYS A 83 11.38 -11.02 11.78
CA LYS A 83 12.37 -10.05 11.32
C LYS A 83 13.80 -10.62 11.45
N GLY A 84 14.69 -10.20 10.55
CA GLY A 84 16.09 -10.63 10.56
C GLY A 84 16.37 -11.95 9.85
N HIS A 85 15.35 -12.72 9.46
CA HIS A 85 15.51 -14.02 8.79
C HIS A 85 15.54 -13.93 7.25
N GLY A 86 15.56 -12.75 6.67
CA GLY A 86 15.66 -12.55 5.21
C GLY A 86 14.34 -12.70 4.45
N TYR A 87 13.21 -12.92 5.11
CA TYR A 87 11.92 -13.19 4.46
C TYR A 87 11.41 -12.04 3.58
N SER A 88 11.69 -10.79 3.95
CA SER A 88 11.38 -9.65 3.07
C SER A 88 12.15 -9.69 1.75
N ASN A 89 13.39 -10.24 1.77
CA ASN A 89 14.18 -10.43 0.55
C ASN A 89 13.58 -11.53 -0.33
N ASP A 90 13.09 -12.60 0.28
CA ASP A 90 12.47 -13.71 -0.47
C ASP A 90 11.20 -13.23 -1.17
N LEU A 91 10.33 -12.51 -0.45
CA LEU A 91 9.11 -11.92 -0.99
C LEU A 91 9.42 -10.91 -2.11
N LEU A 92 10.39 -10.02 -1.90
CA LEU A 92 10.78 -9.05 -2.90
C LEU A 92 11.40 -9.72 -4.15
N ARG A 93 12.22 -10.76 -3.99
CA ARG A 93 12.75 -11.55 -5.12
C ARG A 93 11.62 -12.21 -5.91
N GLY A 94 10.60 -12.74 -5.24
CA GLY A 94 9.39 -13.26 -5.89
C GLY A 94 8.71 -12.19 -6.73
N CYS A 95 8.48 -11.01 -6.17
CA CYS A 95 7.89 -9.89 -6.89
C CYS A 95 8.74 -9.44 -8.10
N VAL A 96 10.07 -9.37 -7.96
CA VAL A 96 11.00 -9.06 -9.08
C VAL A 96 10.90 -10.10 -10.19
N ARG A 97 10.85 -11.40 -9.84
CA ARG A 97 10.69 -12.47 -10.82
C ARG A 97 9.39 -12.33 -11.58
N ASP A 98 8.25 -12.20 -10.87
CA ASP A 98 6.94 -12.07 -11.46
C ASP A 98 6.82 -10.82 -12.35
N ALA A 99 7.46 -9.70 -11.94
CA ALA A 99 7.52 -8.49 -12.75
C ALA A 99 8.29 -8.70 -14.05
N LYS A 100 9.44 -9.39 -14.01
CA LYS A 100 10.24 -9.71 -15.20
C LYS A 100 9.51 -10.67 -16.14
N GLU A 101 8.85 -11.69 -15.59
CA GLU A 101 8.04 -12.65 -16.37
C GLU A 101 6.86 -11.95 -17.08
N GLN A 102 6.30 -10.89 -16.48
CA GLN A 102 5.28 -10.05 -17.08
C GLN A 102 5.82 -8.96 -18.03
N GLY A 103 7.13 -8.89 -18.25
CA GLY A 103 7.75 -7.85 -19.09
C GLY A 103 7.64 -6.44 -18.52
N ARG A 104 7.55 -6.31 -17.20
CA ARG A 104 7.44 -5.01 -16.54
C ARG A 104 8.78 -4.26 -16.55
N LYS A 105 8.71 -2.92 -16.56
CA LYS A 105 9.88 -2.02 -16.56
C LYS A 105 10.63 -2.00 -15.23
N GLY A 106 9.95 -2.36 -14.15
CA GLY A 106 10.48 -2.31 -12.79
C GLY A 106 9.41 -2.42 -11.73
N LEU A 107 9.78 -2.10 -10.49
CA LEU A 107 8.90 -2.02 -9.34
C LEU A 107 8.81 -0.58 -8.85
N CYS A 108 7.68 -0.20 -8.26
CA CYS A 108 7.55 1.04 -7.50
C CYS A 108 6.78 0.82 -6.19
N ILE A 109 7.00 1.70 -5.21
CA ILE A 109 6.45 1.60 -3.86
C ILE A 109 6.47 2.97 -3.19
N LEU A 110 5.51 3.22 -2.28
CA LEU A 110 5.53 4.42 -1.45
C LEU A 110 6.44 4.25 -0.23
N SER A 111 7.09 5.35 0.13
CA SER A 111 7.91 5.52 1.33
C SER A 111 7.73 6.93 1.89
N ALA A 112 8.50 7.30 2.90
CA ALA A 112 8.50 8.64 3.45
C ALA A 112 9.92 9.17 3.66
N GLU A 113 10.07 10.47 3.51
CA GLU A 113 11.30 11.18 3.84
C GLU A 113 11.50 11.27 5.36
N GLY A 114 12.76 11.26 5.80
CA GLY A 114 13.12 11.44 7.20
C GLY A 114 12.77 10.25 8.09
N ARG A 115 11.94 10.48 9.12
CA ARG A 115 11.52 9.43 10.04
C ARG A 115 10.56 8.47 9.36
N LYS A 116 10.79 7.16 9.58
CA LYS A 116 9.86 6.12 9.11
C LYS A 116 8.44 6.43 9.56
N ARG A 117 7.50 6.50 8.63
CA ARG A 117 6.08 6.56 8.91
C ARG A 117 5.49 5.15 9.00
N GLU A 118 4.55 4.97 9.90
CA GLU A 118 3.80 3.70 9.98
C GLU A 118 3.07 3.45 8.64
N PHE A 119 2.87 2.18 8.33
CA PHE A 119 2.26 1.70 7.07
C PHE A 119 3.03 2.00 5.77
N LEU A 120 4.14 2.73 5.83
CA LEU A 120 5.04 2.91 4.70
C LEU A 120 6.29 2.06 4.88
N SER A 121 6.85 1.62 3.77
CA SER A 121 8.14 0.92 3.76
C SER A 121 9.27 1.87 4.14
N ASP A 122 10.23 1.38 4.90
CA ASP A 122 11.40 2.16 5.30
C ASP A 122 12.29 2.51 4.10
N ALA A 123 12.56 3.81 3.89
CA ALA A 123 13.32 4.30 2.75
C ALA A 123 14.76 3.77 2.72
N LYS A 124 15.40 3.61 3.89
CA LYS A 124 16.77 3.08 3.99
C LYS A 124 16.81 1.61 3.61
N TYR A 125 15.80 0.84 4.04
CA TYR A 125 15.64 -0.55 3.63
C TYR A 125 15.47 -0.64 2.11
N LEU A 126 14.59 0.16 1.50
CA LEU A 126 14.36 0.16 0.06
C LEU A 126 15.62 0.57 -0.72
N ALA A 127 16.32 1.61 -0.29
CA ALA A 127 17.58 2.04 -0.90
C ALA A 127 18.66 0.93 -0.84
N HIS A 128 18.74 0.20 0.29
CA HIS A 128 19.61 -0.97 0.40
C HIS A 128 19.23 -2.11 -0.56
N LYS A 129 17.96 -2.15 -1.03
CA LYS A 129 17.47 -3.10 -2.06
C LYS A 129 17.61 -2.57 -3.49
N GLY A 130 18.23 -1.42 -3.67
CA GLY A 130 18.48 -0.82 -4.97
C GLY A 130 17.36 0.09 -5.47
N PHE A 131 16.33 0.36 -4.66
CA PHE A 131 15.33 1.35 -5.00
C PHE A 131 15.92 2.76 -4.93
N MET A 132 15.51 3.60 -5.85
CA MET A 132 15.85 5.02 -5.94
C MET A 132 14.60 5.87 -5.74
N VAL A 133 14.75 7.11 -5.33
CA VAL A 133 13.65 8.07 -5.28
C VAL A 133 13.34 8.52 -6.71
N ALA A 134 12.10 8.34 -7.13
CA ALA A 134 11.60 8.80 -8.42
C ALA A 134 10.97 10.19 -8.30
N ASP A 135 10.16 10.40 -7.27
CA ASP A 135 9.43 11.65 -7.04
C ASP A 135 9.09 11.83 -5.55
N THR A 136 8.81 13.06 -5.13
CA THR A 136 8.46 13.38 -3.74
C THR A 136 7.30 14.38 -3.71
N SER A 137 6.29 14.12 -2.89
CA SER A 137 5.17 15.04 -2.66
C SER A 137 5.55 16.15 -1.67
N SER A 138 4.80 17.25 -1.68
CA SER A 138 5.01 18.36 -0.74
C SER A 138 4.84 18.00 0.74
N CYS A 139 4.15 16.89 1.04
CA CYS A 139 4.01 16.35 2.40
C CYS A 139 5.08 15.32 2.78
N GLY A 140 6.13 15.14 1.97
CA GLY A 140 7.26 14.25 2.24
C GLY A 140 6.98 12.76 2.01
N ILE A 141 5.96 12.42 1.23
CA ILE A 141 5.79 11.06 0.72
C ILE A 141 6.66 10.89 -0.51
N MET A 142 7.43 9.82 -0.56
CA MET A 142 8.32 9.48 -1.67
C MET A 142 7.74 8.33 -2.49
N LEU A 143 7.80 8.46 -3.80
CA LEU A 143 7.64 7.36 -4.73
C LEU A 143 9.04 6.80 -5.03
N MET A 144 9.30 5.59 -4.57
CA MET A 144 10.55 4.91 -4.83
C MET A 144 10.37 3.84 -5.91
N TYR A 145 11.41 3.62 -6.72
CA TYR A 145 11.35 2.66 -7.82
C TYR A 145 12.64 1.86 -7.98
N LEU A 146 12.51 0.65 -8.52
CA LEU A 146 13.60 -0.25 -8.89
C LEU A 146 13.46 -0.56 -10.38
N PRO A 147 14.22 0.12 -11.27
CA PRO A 147 14.17 -0.14 -12.70
C PRO A 147 14.87 -1.46 -13.05
N PHE A 148 14.43 -2.12 -14.14
CA PHE A 148 15.10 -3.31 -14.67
C PHE A 148 15.98 -3.03 -15.89
N GLY A 149 15.98 -1.82 -16.41
CA GLY A 149 16.81 -1.35 -17.51
C GLY A 149 17.38 0.04 -17.24
N SER A 150 18.50 0.37 -17.90
CA SER A 150 19.18 1.68 -17.76
C SER A 150 18.33 2.85 -18.28
N ASP A 151 17.52 2.59 -19.31
CA ASP A 151 16.77 3.62 -20.01
C ASP A 151 15.29 3.67 -19.57
N THR A 152 15.02 3.13 -18.39
CA THR A 152 13.67 3.08 -17.83
C THR A 152 13.30 4.44 -17.24
N GLU A 153 12.27 5.07 -17.80
CA GLU A 153 11.75 6.35 -17.32
C GLU A 153 11.20 6.21 -15.89
N PRO A 154 11.61 7.08 -14.95
CA PRO A 154 11.12 7.04 -13.58
C PRO A 154 9.61 7.30 -13.48
N PRO A 155 8.89 6.59 -12.61
CA PRO A 155 7.49 6.90 -12.34
C PRO A 155 7.36 8.23 -11.62
N GLN A 156 6.18 8.86 -11.70
CA GLN A 156 5.92 10.17 -11.10
C GLN A 156 4.61 10.18 -10.32
N PHE A 157 4.48 11.06 -9.35
CA PHE A 157 3.19 11.41 -8.79
C PHE A 157 2.36 12.22 -9.77
N LYS A 158 1.04 12.05 -9.73
CA LYS A 158 0.12 12.98 -10.35
C LYS A 158 0.09 14.30 -9.58
N GLU A 159 -0.30 15.39 -10.23
CA GLU A 159 -0.31 16.73 -9.62
C GLU A 159 -1.13 16.80 -8.32
N CYS A 160 -2.28 16.12 -8.25
CA CYS A 160 -3.10 16.04 -7.04
C CYS A 160 -2.38 15.42 -5.84
N ALA A 161 -1.35 14.58 -6.06
CA ALA A 161 -0.54 14.00 -5.01
C ALA A 161 0.71 14.85 -4.69
N LYS A 162 1.25 15.56 -5.67
CA LYS A 162 2.40 16.46 -5.46
C LYS A 162 2.02 17.65 -4.60
N TYR A 163 0.87 18.23 -4.86
CA TYR A 163 0.37 19.43 -4.21
C TYR A 163 -1.05 19.20 -3.67
N PRO A 164 -1.18 18.39 -2.62
CA PRO A 164 -2.50 18.06 -2.09
C PRO A 164 -3.19 19.31 -1.54
N THR A 165 -4.41 19.55 -2.00
CA THR A 165 -5.28 20.61 -1.50
C THR A 165 -6.53 19.96 -0.92
N ALA A 166 -6.90 20.30 0.32
CA ALA A 166 -8.16 19.88 0.89
C ALA A 166 -9.24 20.92 0.57
N ASP A 167 -10.40 20.46 0.12
CA ASP A 167 -11.55 21.32 -0.12
C ASP A 167 -12.33 21.54 1.18
N GLY A 168 -12.48 22.81 1.57
CA GLY A 168 -13.34 23.26 2.68
C GLY A 168 -12.60 23.53 4.00
N ASP A 169 -13.37 24.05 4.96
CA ASP A 169 -12.92 24.27 6.33
C ASP A 169 -12.99 22.99 7.15
N GLY A 170 -11.96 22.72 7.98
CA GLY A 170 -11.90 21.56 8.85
C GLY A 170 -11.04 20.41 8.32
N PHE A 171 -11.33 19.20 8.82
CA PHE A 171 -10.58 18.00 8.45
C PHE A 171 -11.33 17.16 7.41
N VAL A 172 -10.58 16.57 6.49
CA VAL A 172 -11.12 15.61 5.53
C VAL A 172 -10.36 14.30 5.67
N LEU A 173 -11.09 13.21 5.97
CA LEU A 173 -10.53 11.87 6.11
C LEU A 173 -10.91 11.03 4.89
N TYR A 174 -9.91 10.71 4.07
CA TYR A 174 -10.07 9.78 2.94
C TYR A 174 -9.66 8.38 3.36
N TYR A 175 -10.41 7.35 2.96
CA TYR A 175 -10.06 5.97 3.27
C TYR A 175 -10.54 4.98 2.20
N THR A 176 -9.95 3.78 2.19
CA THR A 176 -10.32 2.64 1.34
C THR A 176 -10.46 1.37 2.17
N ASP A 177 -10.96 0.29 1.55
CA ASP A 177 -11.01 -1.04 2.14
C ASP A 177 -9.68 -1.82 2.00
N GLN A 178 -8.65 -1.22 1.41
CA GLN A 178 -7.35 -1.84 1.18
C GLN A 178 -6.66 -2.29 2.48
N CYS A 179 -6.78 -1.49 3.53
CA CYS A 179 -6.20 -1.81 4.83
C CYS A 179 -7.29 -2.02 5.89
N PRO A 180 -7.35 -3.17 6.58
CA PRO A 180 -8.34 -3.41 7.63
C PRO A 180 -8.30 -2.41 8.79
N PHE A 181 -7.17 -1.74 9.01
CA PHE A 181 -7.04 -0.72 10.04
C PHE A 181 -7.96 0.48 9.81
N THR A 182 -8.34 0.78 8.57
CA THR A 182 -9.28 1.87 8.27
C THR A 182 -10.63 1.63 8.94
N HIS A 183 -11.18 0.42 8.85
CA HIS A 183 -12.43 0.04 9.51
C HIS A 183 -12.36 0.02 11.04
N TYR A 184 -11.17 0.00 11.60
CA TYR A 184 -10.97 0.13 13.04
C TYR A 184 -10.85 1.60 13.46
N TRP A 185 -10.13 2.40 12.67
CA TRP A 185 -9.77 3.78 13.07
C TRP A 185 -10.79 4.82 12.62
N VAL A 186 -11.39 4.68 11.42
CA VAL A 186 -12.34 5.69 10.91
C VAL A 186 -13.47 5.97 11.90
N PRO A 187 -14.21 4.98 12.45
CA PRO A 187 -15.25 5.26 13.43
C PRO A 187 -14.75 5.92 14.73
N ARG A 188 -13.50 5.66 15.10
CA ARG A 188 -12.88 6.27 16.29
C ARG A 188 -12.50 7.72 16.05
N VAL A 189 -11.97 8.04 14.89
CA VAL A 189 -11.67 9.42 14.49
C VAL A 189 -12.97 10.23 14.40
N GLU A 190 -14.02 9.66 13.84
CA GLU A 190 -15.35 10.28 13.79
C GLU A 190 -15.91 10.57 15.19
N ALA A 191 -15.83 9.60 16.11
CA ALA A 191 -16.30 9.78 17.48
C ALA A 191 -15.50 10.87 18.24
N VAL A 192 -14.17 10.92 18.08
CA VAL A 192 -13.34 11.97 18.68
C VAL A 192 -13.64 13.33 18.08
N ALA A 193 -13.83 13.41 16.78
CA ALA A 193 -14.20 14.67 16.12
C ALA A 193 -15.56 15.21 16.61
N GLU A 194 -16.53 14.31 16.79
CA GLU A 194 -17.84 14.64 17.35
C GLU A 194 -17.75 15.13 18.80
N GLU A 195 -17.01 14.39 19.66
CA GLU A 195 -16.80 14.74 21.07
C GLU A 195 -16.18 16.13 21.23
N HIS A 196 -15.26 16.49 20.34
CA HIS A 196 -14.55 17.79 20.41
C HIS A 196 -15.14 18.86 19.50
N SER A 197 -16.30 18.62 18.88
CA SER A 197 -16.96 19.54 17.93
C SER A 197 -16.02 19.99 16.80
N ILE A 198 -15.17 19.07 16.31
CA ILE A 198 -14.24 19.31 15.19
C ILE A 198 -14.97 18.98 13.88
N PRO A 199 -15.07 19.93 12.92
CA PRO A 199 -15.63 19.62 11.60
C PRO A 199 -14.80 18.56 10.89
N LEU A 200 -15.40 17.39 10.66
CA LEU A 200 -14.77 16.27 9.96
C LEU A 200 -15.68 15.80 8.82
N LYS A 201 -15.12 15.75 7.63
CA LYS A 201 -15.73 15.10 6.46
C LYS A 201 -15.04 13.79 6.18
N THR A 202 -15.78 12.69 6.13
CA THR A 202 -15.25 11.36 5.81
C THR A 202 -15.60 10.99 4.37
N ILE A 203 -14.60 10.57 3.59
CA ILE A 203 -14.76 10.19 2.18
C ILE A 203 -14.25 8.77 1.97
N HIS A 204 -15.17 7.84 1.73
CA HIS A 204 -14.85 6.47 1.34
C HIS A 204 -14.53 6.40 -0.15
N ILE A 205 -13.30 6.06 -0.49
CA ILE A 205 -12.86 5.87 -1.87
C ILE A 205 -13.23 4.45 -2.30
N ILE A 206 -14.09 4.34 -3.28
CA ILE A 206 -14.68 3.05 -3.71
C ILE A 206 -14.32 2.66 -5.14
N SER A 207 -13.59 3.52 -5.86
CA SER A 207 -13.14 3.23 -7.22
C SER A 207 -11.68 3.60 -7.44
N ARG A 208 -11.04 2.92 -8.42
CA ARG A 208 -9.67 3.23 -8.85
C ARG A 208 -9.54 4.66 -9.35
N GLU A 209 -10.52 5.13 -10.12
CA GLU A 209 -10.53 6.50 -10.65
C GLU A 209 -10.52 7.53 -9.52
N GLN A 210 -11.35 7.35 -8.49
CA GLN A 210 -11.32 8.21 -7.30
C GLN A 210 -9.96 8.17 -6.62
N ALA A 211 -9.38 6.97 -6.40
CA ALA A 211 -8.10 6.82 -5.75
C ALA A 211 -6.95 7.47 -6.53
N GLN A 212 -6.97 7.35 -7.85
CA GLN A 212 -5.94 7.90 -8.73
C GLN A 212 -6.06 9.41 -8.99
N ASN A 213 -7.18 10.03 -8.64
CA ASN A 213 -7.42 11.46 -8.75
C ASN A 213 -7.62 12.14 -7.39
N CYS A 214 -7.42 11.40 -6.30
CA CYS A 214 -7.51 11.90 -4.95
C CYS A 214 -6.15 12.40 -4.44
N LEU A 215 -6.16 13.00 -3.24
CA LEU A 215 -4.96 13.29 -2.49
C LEU A 215 -4.20 12.00 -2.16
N LEU A 216 -2.87 12.09 -2.06
CA LEU A 216 -2.07 10.99 -1.57
C LEU A 216 -2.42 10.72 -0.10
N TYR A 217 -2.98 9.56 0.19
CA TYR A 217 -3.31 9.15 1.54
C TYR A 217 -2.44 7.98 2.00
N THR A 218 -2.19 7.94 3.29
CA THR A 218 -1.63 6.77 3.97
C THR A 218 -2.67 6.28 4.97
N SER A 219 -2.69 4.98 5.26
CA SER A 219 -3.56 4.47 6.33
C SER A 219 -3.24 5.21 7.64
N PRO A 220 -4.26 5.62 8.42
CA PRO A 220 -4.02 6.30 9.68
C PRO A 220 -3.24 5.39 10.63
N SER A 221 -2.15 5.94 11.20
CA SER A 221 -1.33 5.21 12.17
C SER A 221 -1.90 5.35 13.58
N PRO A 222 -2.04 4.25 14.34
CA PRO A 222 -2.43 4.32 15.73
C PRO A 222 -1.38 4.98 16.65
N ARG A 223 -0.19 5.31 16.12
CA ARG A 223 0.91 5.91 16.89
C ARG A 223 1.09 7.39 16.62
N ASP A 224 0.39 7.94 15.64
CA ASP A 224 0.45 9.37 15.29
C ASP A 224 -0.78 10.13 15.81
N ALA A 225 -1.62 9.46 16.60
CA ALA A 225 -2.79 10.01 17.28
C ALA A 225 -2.50 10.26 18.77
#